data_606157fb0a0ec7046ed7927964ad230d
#
_entry.id   606157fb0a0ec7046ed7927964ad230d
#
_cell.length_a   1.000
_cell.length_b   1.000
_cell.length_c   1.000
_cell.angle_alpha   90.00
_cell.angle_beta   90.00
_cell.angle_gamma   90.00
#
_symmetry.space_group_name_H-M   'P 1'
#
loop_
_entity.id
_entity.type
_entity.pdbx_description
1 polymer ?
#
loop_
_entity_poly.entity_id
_entity_poly.type
_entity_poly.pdbx_seq_one_letter_code
_entity_poly.pdbx_strand_id
1 'polypeptide(L)'
;MKNIYKVFRNYIEFVFFIILKNILGLFSFNFASNVGGILVGFFGKFTKYEQIIKNNLKVLNLNDEKSSRLTKENLKETGKVFFEFFNLNKFDWKNIDFDNINILDEIKSHKGPKIFISAHIGNWELTRNFILRHGFTLHSVYRHANNEKIDNYIQKNRKKNNAFFYKKGSESAKSMIKALKQNEDLA
;
A
#
# COMPACT_ATOMS: atom_id res chain seq x y z
N MET A 1 -3.77 17.91 -29.20
CA MET A 1 -2.40 17.39 -29.01
C MET A 1 -2.09 16.97 -27.56
N LYS A 2 -2.30 17.79 -26.51
CA LYS A 2 -2.02 17.40 -25.10
C LYS A 2 -2.69 16.08 -24.63
N ASN A 3 -3.86 15.73 -25.18
CA ASN A 3 -4.60 14.55 -24.77
C ASN A 3 -3.99 13.25 -25.35
N ILE A 4 -3.56 13.27 -26.62
CA ILE A 4 -2.93 12.12 -27.28
C ILE A 4 -1.60 11.77 -26.62
N TYR A 5 -0.77 12.79 -26.31
CA TYR A 5 0.49 12.58 -25.60
C TYR A 5 0.28 11.92 -24.22
N LYS A 6 -0.73 12.39 -23.47
CA LYS A 6 -1.08 11.81 -22.17
C LYS A 6 -1.52 10.34 -22.31
N VAL A 7 -2.35 10.05 -23.30
CA VAL A 7 -2.83 8.66 -23.57
C VAL A 7 -1.65 7.75 -23.89
N PHE A 8 -0.76 8.19 -24.79
CA PHE A 8 0.42 7.43 -25.20
C PHE A 8 1.37 7.18 -24.02
N ARG A 9 1.68 8.22 -23.24
CA ARG A 9 2.48 8.09 -22.04
C ARG A 9 1.87 7.10 -21.04
N ASN A 10 0.58 7.23 -20.76
CA ASN A 10 -0.10 6.31 -19.83
C ASN A 10 -0.06 4.86 -20.32
N TYR A 11 -0.09 4.65 -21.63
CA TYR A 11 0.03 3.32 -22.19
C TYR A 11 1.45 2.74 -22.01
N ILE A 12 2.49 3.52 -22.28
CA ILE A 12 3.88 3.12 -22.04
C ILE A 12 4.11 2.80 -20.55
N GLU A 13 3.67 3.68 -19.66
CA GLU A 13 3.77 3.47 -18.21
C GLU A 13 3.09 2.17 -17.79
N PHE A 14 1.92 1.88 -18.33
CA PHE A 14 1.18 0.66 -18.04
C PHE A 14 1.89 -0.59 -18.57
N VAL A 15 2.39 -0.57 -19.79
CA VAL A 15 3.16 -1.69 -20.37
C VAL A 15 4.40 -1.97 -19.52
N PHE A 16 5.16 -0.92 -19.17
CA PHE A 16 6.32 -1.05 -18.29
C PHE A 16 5.95 -1.64 -16.92
N PHE A 17 4.85 -1.16 -16.33
CA PHE A 17 4.33 -1.68 -15.07
C PHE A 17 4.01 -3.18 -15.16
N ILE A 18 3.36 -3.63 -16.23
CA ILE A 18 3.01 -5.04 -16.42
C ILE A 18 4.26 -5.91 -16.64
N ILE A 19 5.24 -5.43 -17.42
CA ILE A 19 6.51 -6.13 -17.63
C ILE A 19 7.23 -6.29 -16.29
N LEU A 20 7.39 -5.21 -15.54
CA LEU A 20 8.04 -5.22 -14.22
C LEU A 20 7.33 -6.18 -13.26
N LYS A 21 6.01 -6.11 -13.18
CA LYS A 21 5.20 -7.02 -12.37
C LYS A 21 5.41 -8.49 -12.76
N ASN A 22 5.43 -8.81 -14.06
CA ASN A 22 5.61 -10.18 -14.52
C ASN A 22 7.03 -10.70 -14.22
N ILE A 23 8.06 -9.88 -14.43
CA ILE A 23 9.44 -10.22 -14.09
C ILE A 23 9.56 -10.46 -12.58
N LEU A 24 9.09 -9.53 -11.75
CA LEU A 24 9.15 -9.66 -10.29
C LEU A 24 8.29 -10.81 -9.78
N GLY A 25 7.19 -11.11 -10.46
CA GLY A 25 6.34 -12.24 -10.17
C GLY A 25 7.00 -13.62 -10.36
N LEU A 26 8.16 -13.71 -11.01
CA LEU A 26 8.94 -14.95 -11.13
C LEU A 26 9.73 -15.27 -9.84
N PHE A 27 10.00 -14.26 -9.03
CA PHE A 27 10.87 -14.37 -7.85
C PHE A 27 10.06 -14.55 -6.56
N SER A 28 10.76 -14.86 -5.47
CA SER A 28 10.17 -14.90 -4.14
C SER A 28 9.79 -13.50 -3.64
N PHE A 29 8.91 -13.44 -2.63
CA PHE A 29 8.53 -12.20 -1.97
C PHE A 29 9.76 -11.43 -1.45
N ASN A 30 10.65 -12.12 -0.71
CA ASN A 30 11.84 -11.51 -0.13
C ASN A 30 12.84 -11.02 -1.18
N PHE A 31 13.00 -11.75 -2.30
CA PHE A 31 13.86 -11.31 -3.38
C PHE A 31 13.32 -10.03 -4.02
N ALA A 32 12.04 -9.98 -4.35
CA ALA A 32 11.41 -8.79 -4.92
C ALA A 32 11.52 -7.59 -3.96
N SER A 33 11.27 -7.79 -2.67
CA SER A 33 11.45 -6.78 -1.62
C SER A 33 12.87 -6.22 -1.62
N ASN A 34 13.89 -7.08 -1.58
CA ASN A 34 15.29 -6.65 -1.56
C ASN A 34 15.68 -5.86 -2.82
N VAL A 35 15.28 -6.35 -4.01
CA VAL A 35 15.52 -5.65 -5.28
C VAL A 35 14.85 -4.26 -5.26
N GLY A 36 13.60 -4.18 -4.79
CA GLY A 36 12.89 -2.91 -4.65
C GLY A 36 13.61 -1.94 -3.73
N GLY A 37 14.07 -2.42 -2.58
CA GLY A 37 14.83 -1.64 -1.62
C GLY A 37 16.14 -1.10 -2.21
N ILE A 38 16.89 -1.91 -2.95
CA ILE A 38 18.13 -1.50 -3.61
C ILE A 38 17.85 -0.45 -4.70
N LEU A 39 16.91 -0.73 -5.60
CA LEU A 39 16.63 0.14 -6.74
C LEU A 39 16.09 1.50 -6.29
N VAL A 40 15.08 1.53 -5.43
CA VAL A 40 14.49 2.80 -4.97
C VAL A 40 15.42 3.50 -3.99
N GLY A 41 16.17 2.79 -3.16
CA GLY A 41 17.19 3.37 -2.30
C GLY A 41 18.31 4.06 -3.09
N PHE A 42 18.67 3.52 -4.25
CA PHE A 42 19.72 4.11 -5.11
C PHE A 42 19.16 5.22 -6.01
N PHE A 43 18.11 4.94 -6.79
CA PHE A 43 17.58 5.90 -7.77
C PHE A 43 16.67 6.96 -7.13
N GLY A 44 16.05 6.66 -6.01
CA GLY A 44 15.14 7.58 -5.31
C GLY A 44 15.80 8.89 -4.88
N LYS A 45 17.10 8.85 -4.58
CA LYS A 45 17.91 10.04 -4.24
C LYS A 45 18.00 11.08 -5.36
N PHE A 46 17.75 10.69 -6.61
CA PHE A 46 17.75 11.60 -7.76
C PHE A 46 16.34 12.14 -8.09
N THR A 47 15.37 11.81 -7.26
CA THR A 47 13.97 12.21 -7.46
C THR A 47 13.56 13.32 -6.49
N LYS A 48 12.46 14.00 -6.80
CA LYS A 48 11.86 14.98 -5.88
C LYS A 48 11.46 14.39 -4.52
N TYR A 49 11.32 13.07 -4.42
CA TYR A 49 10.91 12.39 -3.19
C TYR A 49 11.96 12.48 -2.09
N GLU A 50 13.25 12.49 -2.44
CA GLU A 50 14.32 12.73 -1.46
C GLU A 50 14.12 14.06 -0.73
N GLN A 51 13.85 15.13 -1.48
CA GLN A 51 13.62 16.45 -0.89
C GLN A 51 12.35 16.52 -0.05
N ILE A 52 11.30 15.83 -0.47
CA ILE A 52 10.05 15.72 0.30
C ILE A 52 10.31 15.03 1.63
N ILE A 53 11.04 13.91 1.64
CA ILE A 53 11.38 13.18 2.86
C ILE A 53 12.22 14.05 3.78
N LYS A 54 13.27 14.70 3.26
CA LYS A 54 14.12 15.62 4.05
C LYS A 54 13.31 16.76 4.68
N ASN A 55 12.39 17.35 3.92
CA ASN A 55 11.54 18.42 4.44
C ASN A 55 10.60 17.93 5.55
N ASN A 56 10.05 16.71 5.42
CA ASN A 56 9.23 16.11 6.47
C ASN A 56 10.04 15.80 7.72
N LEU A 57 11.28 15.36 7.58
CA LEU A 57 12.17 15.05 8.70
C LEU A 57 12.62 16.30 9.50
N LYS A 58 12.52 17.52 8.92
CA LYS A 58 12.84 18.76 9.64
C LYS A 58 12.02 18.96 10.91
N VAL A 59 10.78 18.45 10.94
CA VAL A 59 9.89 18.51 12.12
C VAL A 59 10.50 17.81 13.33
N LEU A 60 11.40 16.85 13.10
CA LEU A 60 12.06 16.08 14.16
C LEU A 60 13.32 16.74 14.72
N ASN A 61 13.72 17.92 14.19
CA ASN A 61 14.93 18.65 14.62
C ASN A 61 16.20 17.78 14.67
N LEU A 62 16.39 16.90 13.69
CA LEU A 62 17.52 15.99 13.62
C LEU A 62 18.74 16.70 13.02
N ASN A 63 19.94 16.25 13.42
CA ASN A 63 21.17 16.66 12.74
C ASN A 63 21.21 16.12 11.29
N ASP A 64 22.06 16.70 10.45
CA ASP A 64 22.14 16.40 9.02
C ASP A 64 22.51 14.94 8.75
N GLU A 65 23.39 14.36 9.54
CA GLU A 65 23.79 12.95 9.41
C GLU A 65 22.61 12.01 9.64
N LYS A 66 21.88 12.17 10.72
CA LYS A 66 20.71 11.37 11.07
C LYS A 66 19.57 11.56 10.06
N SER A 67 19.34 12.82 9.62
CA SER A 67 18.37 13.14 8.59
C SER A 67 18.72 12.46 7.25
N SER A 68 19.99 12.49 6.84
CA SER A 68 20.46 11.83 5.62
C SER A 68 20.30 10.31 5.69
N ARG A 69 20.65 9.70 6.83
CA ARG A 69 20.48 8.26 7.05
C ARG A 69 19.02 7.86 6.97
N LEU A 70 18.13 8.53 7.69
CA LEU A 70 16.70 8.24 7.69
C LEU A 70 16.06 8.46 6.31
N THR A 71 16.56 9.44 5.53
CA THR A 71 16.11 9.65 4.14
C THR A 71 16.42 8.43 3.28
N LYS A 72 17.64 7.89 3.36
CA LYS A 72 18.05 6.67 2.61
C LYS A 72 17.25 5.45 3.06
N GLU A 73 17.06 5.27 4.36
CA GLU A 73 16.26 4.18 4.93
C GLU A 73 14.81 4.26 4.45
N ASN A 74 14.19 5.44 4.49
CA ASN A 74 12.82 5.64 4.02
C ASN A 74 12.66 5.31 2.53
N LEU A 75 13.60 5.75 1.68
CA LEU A 75 13.59 5.40 0.25
C LEU A 75 13.72 3.89 0.05
N LYS A 76 14.60 3.23 0.79
CA LYS A 76 14.80 1.78 0.74
C LYS A 76 13.52 1.04 1.15
N GLU A 77 12.94 1.39 2.28
CA GLU A 77 11.73 0.74 2.78
C GLU A 77 10.51 1.01 1.86
N THR A 78 10.40 2.22 1.32
CA THR A 78 9.39 2.54 0.29
C THR A 78 9.54 1.64 -0.93
N GLY A 79 10.77 1.40 -1.38
CA GLY A 79 11.07 0.49 -2.48
C GLY A 79 10.67 -0.94 -2.19
N LYS A 80 10.96 -1.46 -0.99
CA LYS A 80 10.54 -2.79 -0.58
C LYS A 80 9.03 -2.94 -0.68
N VAL A 81 8.28 -2.07 0.00
CA VAL A 81 6.80 -2.11 0.01
C VAL A 81 6.21 -2.07 -1.39
N PHE A 82 6.75 -1.21 -2.26
CA PHE A 82 6.27 -1.09 -3.64
C PHE A 82 6.48 -2.38 -4.45
N PHE A 83 7.61 -3.05 -4.28
CA PHE A 83 7.91 -4.30 -5.00
C PHE A 83 7.23 -5.52 -4.37
N GLU A 84 7.04 -5.54 -3.06
CA GLU A 84 6.27 -6.54 -2.34
C GLU A 84 4.82 -6.61 -2.82
N PHE A 85 4.24 -5.46 -3.20
CA PHE A 85 2.89 -5.39 -3.74
C PHE A 85 2.65 -6.35 -4.92
N PHE A 86 3.66 -6.59 -5.75
CA PHE A 86 3.55 -7.51 -6.89
C PHE A 86 3.55 -8.99 -6.48
N ASN A 87 4.02 -9.31 -5.28
CA ASN A 87 4.22 -10.67 -4.77
C ASN A 87 3.47 -10.96 -3.48
N LEU A 88 2.45 -10.20 -3.13
CA LEU A 88 1.65 -10.38 -1.90
C LEU A 88 1.05 -11.78 -1.78
N ASN A 89 0.75 -12.43 -2.90
CA ASN A 89 0.24 -13.80 -2.93
C ASN A 89 1.29 -14.87 -2.56
N LYS A 90 2.59 -14.52 -2.59
CA LYS A 90 3.72 -15.37 -2.22
C LYS A 90 4.22 -15.10 -0.80
N PHE A 91 3.56 -14.20 -0.08
CA PHE A 91 3.94 -13.91 1.30
C PHE A 91 3.64 -15.12 2.20
N ASP A 92 4.64 -15.56 2.94
CA ASP A 92 4.48 -16.66 3.90
C ASP A 92 3.96 -16.12 5.24
N TRP A 93 2.68 -16.35 5.48
CA TRP A 93 2.00 -15.91 6.70
C TRP A 93 2.47 -16.61 7.98
N LYS A 94 3.25 -17.68 7.88
CA LYS A 94 3.86 -18.35 9.04
C LYS A 94 5.00 -17.55 9.65
N ASN A 95 5.58 -16.61 8.87
CA ASN A 95 6.70 -15.79 9.29
C ASN A 95 6.26 -14.47 9.94
N ILE A 96 4.99 -14.35 10.35
CA ILE A 96 4.52 -13.19 11.11
C ILE A 96 4.52 -13.56 12.59
N ASP A 97 5.21 -12.74 13.36
CA ASP A 97 5.10 -12.75 14.82
C ASP A 97 4.00 -11.78 15.26
N PHE A 98 3.17 -12.21 16.19
CA PHE A 98 2.06 -11.43 16.71
C PHE A 98 2.23 -11.31 18.22
N ASP A 99 2.36 -10.11 18.72
CA ASP A 99 2.44 -9.85 20.16
C ASP A 99 1.20 -10.35 20.91
N ASN A 100 0.02 -10.19 20.29
CA ASN A 100 -1.25 -10.61 20.90
C ASN A 100 -2.27 -11.03 19.84
N ILE A 101 -2.17 -12.25 19.35
CA ILE A 101 -3.13 -12.80 18.36
C ILE A 101 -4.54 -12.97 18.93
N ASN A 102 -4.68 -13.18 20.24
CA ASN A 102 -5.96 -13.40 20.91
C ASN A 102 -6.88 -12.18 20.87
N ILE A 103 -6.31 -10.99 20.64
CA ILE A 103 -7.11 -9.75 20.46
C ILE A 103 -8.09 -9.86 19.29
N LEU A 104 -7.79 -10.70 18.29
CA LEU A 104 -8.69 -10.89 17.15
C LEU A 104 -10.01 -11.56 17.57
N ASP A 105 -9.97 -12.49 18.51
CA ASP A 105 -11.17 -13.16 19.01
C ASP A 105 -11.97 -12.21 19.89
N GLU A 106 -11.31 -11.38 20.67
CA GLU A 106 -11.97 -10.30 21.41
C GLU A 106 -12.67 -9.31 20.46
N ILE A 107 -11.97 -8.84 19.42
CA ILE A 107 -12.53 -7.93 18.41
C ILE A 107 -13.74 -8.59 17.71
N LYS A 108 -13.68 -9.88 17.38
CA LYS A 108 -14.78 -10.62 16.75
C LYS A 108 -15.99 -10.76 17.67
N SER A 109 -15.76 -10.97 18.94
CA SER A 109 -16.84 -11.11 19.95
C SER A 109 -17.60 -9.81 20.18
N HIS A 110 -16.97 -8.66 19.89
CA HIS A 110 -17.61 -7.37 20.04
C HIS A 110 -18.73 -7.18 19.00
N LYS A 111 -19.93 -6.82 19.47
CA LYS A 111 -21.08 -6.54 18.60
C LYS A 111 -20.93 -5.17 17.93
N GLY A 112 -21.28 -5.08 16.66
CA GLY A 112 -21.27 -3.84 15.87
C GLY A 112 -20.01 -3.67 15.00
N PRO A 113 -19.99 -2.62 14.17
CA PRO A 113 -18.91 -2.36 13.22
C PRO A 113 -17.62 -1.94 13.93
N LYS A 114 -16.49 -2.25 13.33
CA LYS A 114 -15.16 -1.89 13.83
C LYS A 114 -14.50 -0.89 12.89
N ILE A 115 -13.64 -0.07 13.44
CA ILE A 115 -12.77 0.83 12.68
C ILE A 115 -11.32 0.42 12.95
N PHE A 116 -10.66 -0.13 11.94
CA PHE A 116 -9.25 -0.49 12.00
C PHE A 116 -8.41 0.72 11.64
N ILE A 117 -7.56 1.15 12.56
CA ILE A 117 -6.64 2.27 12.35
C ILE A 117 -5.22 1.73 12.27
N SER A 118 -4.51 2.10 11.21
CA SER A 118 -3.10 1.78 11.05
C SER A 118 -2.30 2.98 10.56
N ALA A 119 -0.98 2.92 10.70
CA ALA A 119 -0.08 3.91 10.16
C ALA A 119 0.60 3.37 8.89
N HIS A 120 1.10 4.28 8.04
CA HIS A 120 1.95 3.92 6.90
C HIS A 120 3.37 3.54 7.39
N ILE A 121 3.43 2.50 8.23
CA ILE A 121 4.67 1.91 8.75
C ILE A 121 4.76 0.51 8.17
N GLY A 122 5.86 0.21 7.47
CA GLY A 122 6.00 -1.05 6.77
C GLY A 122 4.97 -1.27 5.66
N ASN A 123 4.59 -2.51 5.43
CA ASN A 123 3.68 -2.88 4.35
C ASN A 123 2.22 -2.95 4.81
N TRP A 124 1.49 -1.84 4.67
CA TRP A 124 0.05 -1.77 5.02
C TRP A 124 -0.84 -2.70 4.19
N GLU A 125 -0.40 -3.16 3.02
CA GLU A 125 -1.14 -4.15 2.23
C GLU A 125 -1.16 -5.52 2.93
N LEU A 126 -0.09 -5.87 3.64
CA LEU A 126 -0.04 -7.08 4.48
C LEU A 126 -1.00 -6.95 5.66
N THR A 127 -0.98 -5.83 6.38
CA THR A 127 -1.91 -5.57 7.50
C THR A 127 -3.36 -5.73 7.06
N ARG A 128 -3.73 -5.09 5.96
CA ARG A 128 -5.07 -5.22 5.39
C ARG A 128 -5.41 -6.66 5.01
N ASN A 129 -4.51 -7.34 4.30
CA ASN A 129 -4.73 -8.74 3.91
C ASN A 129 -4.85 -9.66 5.12
N PHE A 130 -4.12 -9.39 6.19
CA PHE A 130 -4.23 -10.11 7.45
C PHE A 130 -5.65 -10.00 8.03
N ILE A 131 -6.19 -8.80 8.18
CA ILE A 131 -7.53 -8.56 8.71
C ILE A 131 -8.59 -9.26 7.84
N LEU A 132 -8.49 -9.14 6.51
CA LEU A 132 -9.41 -9.82 5.57
C LEU A 132 -9.36 -11.35 5.69
N ARG A 133 -8.17 -11.94 5.91
CA ARG A 133 -8.00 -13.40 6.11
C ARG A 133 -8.65 -13.90 7.39
N HIS A 134 -8.80 -13.04 8.40
CA HIS A 134 -9.46 -13.36 9.65
C HIS A 134 -11.00 -13.16 9.62
N GLY A 135 -11.55 -12.92 8.41
CA GLY A 135 -13.00 -12.93 8.17
C GLY A 135 -13.68 -11.58 8.34
N PHE A 136 -12.93 -10.51 8.54
CA PHE A 136 -13.50 -9.16 8.58
C PHE A 136 -13.85 -8.65 7.18
N THR A 137 -14.87 -7.82 7.08
CA THR A 137 -15.25 -7.11 5.85
C THR A 137 -14.77 -5.68 5.94
N LEU A 138 -13.86 -5.26 5.02
CA LEU A 138 -13.26 -3.96 5.10
C LEU A 138 -13.69 -3.01 3.99
N HIS A 139 -14.17 -1.85 4.39
CA HIS A 139 -14.46 -0.71 3.54
C HIS A 139 -13.36 0.34 3.70
N SER A 140 -12.66 0.67 2.62
CA SER A 140 -11.51 1.56 2.64
C SER A 140 -11.64 2.67 1.61
N VAL A 141 -11.17 3.89 1.95
CA VAL A 141 -11.04 4.99 1.00
C VAL A 141 -9.62 5.01 0.46
N TYR A 142 -9.47 5.15 -0.85
CA TYR A 142 -8.17 5.20 -1.47
C TYR A 142 -8.02 6.38 -2.43
N ARG A 143 -6.80 6.84 -2.61
CA ARG A 143 -6.43 7.77 -3.67
C ARG A 143 -6.11 6.97 -4.93
N HIS A 144 -6.83 7.26 -6.02
CA HIS A 144 -6.58 6.63 -7.32
C HIS A 144 -5.17 6.97 -7.86
N ALA A 145 -4.59 6.05 -8.60
CA ALA A 145 -3.33 6.28 -9.31
C ALA A 145 -3.54 7.29 -10.46
N ASN A 146 -2.49 8.05 -10.78
CA ASN A 146 -2.55 9.04 -11.87
C ASN A 146 -2.78 8.40 -13.25
N ASN A 147 -2.37 7.15 -13.41
CA ASN A 147 -2.59 6.35 -14.60
C ASN A 147 -3.79 5.42 -14.36
N GLU A 148 -4.88 5.68 -15.05
CA GLU A 148 -6.13 4.94 -14.88
C GLU A 148 -6.01 3.45 -15.19
N LYS A 149 -5.16 3.07 -16.16
CA LYS A 149 -4.92 1.64 -16.50
C LYS A 149 -4.24 0.91 -15.34
N ILE A 150 -3.28 1.56 -14.69
CA ILE A 150 -2.60 1.04 -13.50
C ILE A 150 -3.58 0.99 -12.33
N ASP A 151 -4.40 2.04 -12.13
CA ASP A 151 -5.41 2.07 -11.08
C ASP A 151 -6.39 0.90 -11.21
N ASN A 152 -6.95 0.70 -12.39
CA ASN A 152 -7.88 -0.38 -12.69
C ASN A 152 -7.24 -1.76 -12.44
N TYR A 153 -5.97 -1.93 -12.82
CA TYR A 153 -5.22 -3.15 -12.55
C TYR A 153 -5.07 -3.41 -11.04
N ILE A 154 -4.65 -2.39 -10.28
CA ILE A 154 -4.49 -2.47 -8.83
C ILE A 154 -5.81 -2.83 -8.16
N GLN A 155 -6.91 -2.14 -8.53
CA GLN A 155 -8.23 -2.40 -7.95
C GLN A 155 -8.74 -3.81 -8.26
N LYS A 156 -8.52 -4.30 -9.49
CA LYS A 156 -8.87 -5.66 -9.86
C LYS A 156 -8.15 -6.70 -8.97
N ASN A 157 -6.88 -6.48 -8.67
CA ASN A 157 -6.08 -7.39 -7.82
C ASN A 157 -6.40 -7.26 -6.32
N ARG A 158 -6.88 -6.09 -5.88
CA ARG A 158 -7.33 -5.87 -4.50
C ARG A 158 -8.73 -6.39 -4.23
N LYS A 159 -9.54 -6.57 -5.28
CA LYS A 159 -10.93 -6.97 -5.16
C LYS A 159 -11.03 -8.40 -4.59
N LYS A 160 -11.66 -8.51 -3.42
CA LYS A 160 -12.02 -9.76 -2.75
C LYS A 160 -13.49 -9.64 -2.31
N ASN A 161 -14.13 -10.75 -1.99
CA ASN A 161 -15.56 -10.74 -1.61
C ASN A 161 -15.86 -9.86 -0.39
N ASN A 162 -14.87 -9.69 0.51
CA ASN A 162 -14.97 -8.91 1.74
C ASN A 162 -14.10 -7.63 1.75
N ALA A 163 -13.70 -7.13 0.57
CA ALA A 163 -12.86 -5.93 0.45
C ALA A 163 -13.48 -4.92 -0.52
N PHE A 164 -13.87 -3.77 -0.01
CA PHE A 164 -14.51 -2.70 -0.76
C PHE A 164 -13.63 -1.44 -0.76
N PHE A 165 -13.50 -0.83 -1.94
CA PHE A 165 -12.65 0.34 -2.13
C PHE A 165 -13.43 1.48 -2.76
N TYR A 166 -13.35 2.64 -2.13
CA TYR A 166 -14.01 3.85 -2.59
C TYR A 166 -12.97 4.91 -2.97
N LYS A 167 -13.12 5.50 -4.15
CA LYS A 167 -12.28 6.63 -4.56
C LYS A 167 -12.51 7.81 -3.62
N LYS A 168 -11.43 8.46 -3.16
CA LYS A 168 -11.51 9.66 -2.32
C LYS A 168 -12.43 10.73 -2.96
N GLY A 169 -13.44 11.18 -2.20
CA GLY A 169 -14.42 12.19 -2.61
C GLY A 169 -15.64 12.16 -1.68
N SER A 170 -16.63 13.00 -1.93
CA SER A 170 -17.86 13.10 -1.11
C SER A 170 -18.66 11.79 -1.08
N GLU A 171 -18.70 11.06 -2.17
CA GLU A 171 -19.40 9.77 -2.27
C GLU A 171 -18.75 8.67 -1.42
N SER A 172 -17.42 8.75 -1.20
CA SER A 172 -16.76 7.78 -0.31
C SER A 172 -17.23 7.92 1.13
N ALA A 173 -17.43 9.14 1.63
CA ALA A 173 -17.93 9.37 2.97
C ALA A 173 -19.34 8.76 3.17
N LYS A 174 -20.24 8.94 2.20
CA LYS A 174 -21.58 8.33 2.22
C LYS A 174 -21.50 6.80 2.24
N SER A 175 -20.60 6.23 1.42
CA SER A 175 -20.41 4.78 1.36
C SER A 175 -19.88 4.21 2.68
N MET A 176 -18.94 4.91 3.33
CA MET A 176 -18.42 4.52 4.65
C MET A 176 -19.50 4.55 5.73
N ILE A 177 -20.32 5.62 5.77
CA ILE A 177 -21.45 5.71 6.70
C ILE A 177 -22.45 4.60 6.45
N LYS A 178 -22.73 4.27 5.17
CA LYS A 178 -23.64 3.17 4.83
C LYS A 178 -23.08 1.82 5.32
N ALA A 179 -21.80 1.55 5.15
CA ALA A 179 -21.15 0.33 5.65
C ALA A 179 -21.32 0.19 7.16
N LEU A 180 -21.02 1.26 7.92
CA LEU A 180 -21.23 1.25 9.39
C LEU A 180 -22.66 0.95 9.79
N LYS A 181 -23.66 1.51 9.08
CA LYS A 181 -25.08 1.23 9.32
C LYS A 181 -25.48 -0.23 9.00
N GLN A 182 -24.69 -0.91 8.18
CA GLN A 182 -24.85 -2.32 7.81
C GLN A 182 -24.04 -3.26 8.68
N ASN A 183 -23.42 -2.75 9.77
CA ASN A 183 -22.52 -3.49 10.66
C ASN A 183 -21.27 -4.03 9.95
N GLU A 184 -20.78 -3.33 8.91
CA GLU A 184 -19.56 -3.66 8.19
C GLU A 184 -18.39 -2.79 8.65
N ASP A 185 -17.17 -3.33 8.57
CA ASP A 185 -16.00 -2.72 9.18
C ASP A 185 -15.30 -1.73 8.24
N LEU A 186 -14.61 -0.74 8.81
CA LEU A 186 -13.84 0.25 8.10
C LEU A 186 -12.32 0.08 8.34
N ALA A 187 -11.50 0.52 7.35
CA ALA A 187 -10.05 0.63 7.47
C ALA A 187 -9.50 1.82 6.66
#